data_35839a6b3dda37cd509bb8e99c746fc9
#
_entry.id   35839a6b3dda37cd509bb8e99c746fc9
#
_cell.length_a   1.000
_cell.length_b   1.000
_cell.length_c   1.000
_cell.angle_alpha   90.00
_cell.angle_beta   90.00
_cell.angle_gamma   90.00
#
_symmetry.space_group_name_H-M   'P 1'
#
loop_
_entity.id
_entity.type
_entity.pdbx_description
1 polymer ?
#
loop_
_entity_poly.entity_id
_entity_poly.type
_entity_poly.pdbx_seq_one_letter_code
_entity_poly.pdbx_strand_id
1 'polypeptide(L)'
;LLTACGSINYFGIETYSPAEITFPDKVETVVIVNNAVPQPSDLGYEYILLGKMQDTTHLVTDSALTDACKVLGEAIAEQPYFKDVRLYHEPTRLDSLFFTDTKLTSSQVESICEESGADAIISIARLLFNLKKDVYPLGEGYTVGAMEVQSTAVIRAYIPGRSNSMATVSMKD
;
A
#
# COMPACT_ATOMS: atom_id res chain seq x y z
N LEU A 1 -31.65 -25.05 37.44
CA LEU A 1 -30.97 -24.79 36.17
C LEU A 1 -30.18 -23.50 36.33
N LEU A 2 -28.86 -23.61 36.58
CA LEU A 2 -27.92 -22.46 36.60
C LEU A 2 -27.32 -22.35 35.21
N THR A 3 -27.71 -21.31 34.47
CA THR A 3 -27.05 -20.91 33.24
C THR A 3 -25.82 -20.05 33.61
N ALA A 4 -24.63 -20.64 33.58
CA ALA A 4 -23.39 -19.88 33.67
C ALA A 4 -23.16 -19.17 32.32
N CYS A 5 -23.43 -17.83 32.31
CA CYS A 5 -22.91 -16.95 31.29
C CYS A 5 -21.39 -16.82 31.49
N GLY A 6 -20.63 -17.60 30.75
CA GLY A 6 -19.17 -17.40 30.68
C GLY A 6 -18.89 -16.12 29.90
N SER A 7 -18.42 -15.09 30.60
CA SER A 7 -17.85 -13.91 29.94
C SER A 7 -16.50 -14.32 29.34
N ILE A 8 -16.38 -14.24 28.02
CA ILE A 8 -15.12 -14.43 27.34
C ILE A 8 -14.36 -13.10 27.46
N ASN A 9 -13.30 -13.09 28.25
CA ASN A 9 -12.39 -11.95 28.30
C ASN A 9 -11.36 -12.13 27.19
N TYR A 10 -11.37 -11.21 26.24
CA TYR A 10 -10.31 -11.13 25.22
C TYR A 10 -9.10 -10.44 25.82
N PHE A 11 -7.96 -11.11 25.77
CA PHE A 11 -6.68 -10.54 26.16
C PHE A 11 -5.94 -10.20 24.87
N GLY A 12 -5.84 -8.92 24.55
CA GLY A 12 -5.03 -8.42 23.45
C GLY A 12 -3.57 -8.24 23.91
N ILE A 13 -2.63 -8.94 23.28
CA ILE A 13 -1.21 -8.69 23.47
C ILE A 13 -0.73 -7.91 22.26
N GLU A 14 -0.38 -6.65 22.44
CA GLU A 14 0.32 -5.88 21.41
C GLU A 14 1.80 -6.28 21.44
N THR A 15 2.26 -6.88 20.34
CA THR A 15 3.67 -7.19 20.14
C THR A 15 4.28 -6.17 19.20
N TYR A 16 5.27 -5.42 19.67
CA TYR A 16 6.04 -4.52 18.83
C TYR A 16 7.19 -5.30 18.17
N SER A 17 7.16 -5.41 16.84
CA SER A 17 8.29 -5.86 16.07
C SER A 17 9.25 -4.69 15.84
N PRO A 18 10.57 -4.91 15.78
CA PRO A 18 11.50 -3.89 15.31
C PRO A 18 11.07 -3.36 13.96
N ALA A 19 11.26 -2.06 13.71
CA ALA A 19 10.93 -1.45 12.43
C ALA A 19 11.72 -2.15 11.30
N GLU A 20 11.00 -2.56 10.24
CA GLU A 20 11.63 -3.17 9.06
C GLU A 20 12.51 -2.17 8.30
N ILE A 21 12.22 -0.88 8.45
CA ILE A 21 12.97 0.23 7.86
C ILE A 21 13.55 1.06 8.99
N THR A 22 14.89 1.17 9.03
CA THR A 22 15.59 2.06 9.93
C THR A 22 16.41 3.06 9.11
N PHE A 23 16.05 4.34 9.24
CA PHE A 23 16.82 5.42 8.63
C PHE A 23 18.01 5.81 9.50
N PRO A 24 19.14 6.26 8.91
CA PRO A 24 20.22 6.88 9.67
C PRO A 24 19.74 8.12 10.44
N ASP A 25 20.32 8.39 11.60
CA ASP A 25 19.96 9.51 12.48
C ASP A 25 20.03 10.89 11.80
N LYS A 26 20.79 11.01 10.71
CA LYS A 26 20.92 12.23 9.94
C LYS A 26 19.76 12.53 8.99
N VAL A 27 18.84 11.56 8.80
CA VAL A 27 17.65 11.74 7.95
C VAL A 27 16.60 12.46 8.77
N GLU A 28 16.38 13.73 8.46
CA GLU A 28 15.44 14.60 9.16
C GLU A 28 14.17 14.88 8.34
N THR A 29 14.32 14.93 7.00
CA THR A 29 13.23 15.22 6.07
C THR A 29 13.02 14.05 5.12
N VAL A 30 11.79 13.58 4.99
CA VAL A 30 11.42 12.56 4.02
C VAL A 30 10.41 13.08 3.02
N VAL A 31 10.46 12.53 1.80
CA VAL A 31 9.48 12.82 0.77
C VAL A 31 8.73 11.54 0.38
N ILE A 32 7.41 11.62 0.32
CA ILE A 32 6.54 10.53 -0.10
C ILE A 32 6.35 10.61 -1.61
N VAL A 33 6.60 9.50 -2.30
CA VAL A 33 6.59 9.44 -3.76
C VAL A 33 5.62 8.37 -4.25
N ASN A 34 4.74 8.76 -5.17
CA ASN A 34 3.94 7.80 -5.92
C ASN A 34 4.78 7.22 -7.08
N ASN A 35 5.25 5.99 -6.91
CA ASN A 35 5.93 5.22 -7.96
C ASN A 35 5.11 4.01 -8.42
N ALA A 36 3.82 4.00 -8.13
CA ALA A 36 2.89 2.99 -8.60
C ALA A 36 2.19 3.44 -9.88
N VAL A 37 1.66 2.48 -10.63
CA VAL A 37 0.81 2.73 -11.79
C VAL A 37 -0.63 2.39 -11.42
N PRO A 38 -1.60 3.21 -11.83
CA PRO A 38 -3.01 2.93 -11.61
C PRO A 38 -3.41 1.59 -12.21
N GLN A 39 -4.30 0.89 -11.54
CA GLN A 39 -4.86 -0.37 -12.03
C GLN A 39 -5.85 -0.07 -13.16
N PRO A 40 -5.74 -0.74 -14.35
CA PRO A 40 -6.63 -0.49 -15.47
C PRO A 40 -8.09 -0.80 -15.14
N SER A 41 -8.99 -0.02 -15.68
CA SER A 41 -10.44 -0.20 -15.49
C SER A 41 -11.00 -1.45 -16.18
N ASP A 42 -10.31 -1.95 -17.20
CA ASP A 42 -10.69 -3.14 -17.97
C ASP A 42 -10.30 -4.47 -17.31
N LEU A 43 -9.45 -4.43 -16.29
CA LEU A 43 -9.06 -5.63 -15.55
C LEU A 43 -10.28 -6.38 -14.99
N GLY A 44 -11.34 -5.67 -14.70
CA GLY A 44 -12.60 -6.24 -14.27
C GLY A 44 -13.34 -7.01 -15.36
N TYR A 45 -13.21 -6.64 -16.61
CA TYR A 45 -13.91 -7.29 -17.73
C TYR A 45 -13.43 -8.72 -17.96
N GLU A 46 -12.14 -9.01 -17.86
CA GLU A 46 -11.62 -10.36 -17.96
C GLU A 46 -12.15 -11.27 -16.85
N TYR A 47 -12.27 -10.76 -15.64
CA TYR A 47 -12.83 -11.51 -14.52
C TYR A 47 -14.33 -11.76 -14.66
N ILE A 48 -15.09 -10.84 -15.23
CA ILE A 48 -16.52 -11.01 -15.52
C ILE A 48 -16.72 -12.06 -16.62
N LEU A 49 -15.97 -11.98 -17.72
CA LEU A 49 -16.05 -12.93 -18.83
C LEU A 49 -15.68 -14.34 -18.40
N LEU A 50 -14.79 -14.51 -17.45
CA LEU A 50 -14.42 -15.81 -16.89
C LEU A 50 -15.40 -16.30 -15.82
N GLY A 51 -16.48 -15.56 -15.53
CA GLY A 51 -17.48 -15.89 -14.52
C GLY A 51 -16.95 -15.91 -13.08
N LYS A 52 -15.76 -15.33 -12.86
CA LYS A 52 -15.07 -15.37 -11.56
C LYS A 52 -15.39 -14.16 -10.66
N MET A 53 -15.94 -13.09 -11.23
CA MET A 53 -16.39 -11.91 -10.47
C MET A 53 -17.64 -11.31 -11.11
N GLN A 54 -18.56 -10.84 -10.27
CA GLN A 54 -19.79 -10.18 -10.73
C GLN A 54 -19.78 -8.65 -10.54
N ASP A 55 -18.76 -8.10 -9.89
CA ASP A 55 -18.66 -6.66 -9.64
C ASP A 55 -17.21 -6.18 -9.65
N THR A 56 -16.95 -5.12 -10.42
CA THR A 56 -15.62 -4.63 -10.76
C THR A 56 -15.35 -3.24 -10.25
N THR A 57 -15.88 -2.87 -9.13
CA THR A 57 -16.06 -1.47 -8.80
C THR A 57 -14.92 -0.77 -8.08
N HIS A 58 -13.80 -1.42 -7.74
CA HIS A 58 -12.78 -0.72 -6.95
C HIS A 58 -11.38 -0.96 -7.49
N LEU A 59 -11.11 -0.29 -8.61
CA LEU A 59 -9.78 -0.26 -9.19
C LEU A 59 -8.97 0.90 -8.60
N VAL A 60 -7.67 0.69 -8.46
CA VAL A 60 -6.78 1.74 -7.99
C VAL A 60 -6.62 2.79 -9.09
N THR A 61 -7.14 3.98 -8.86
CA THR A 61 -7.05 5.13 -9.76
C THR A 61 -5.88 6.04 -9.38
N ASP A 62 -5.54 7.00 -10.23
CA ASP A 62 -4.54 8.04 -9.92
C ASP A 62 -4.90 8.81 -8.64
N SER A 63 -6.17 9.14 -8.46
CA SER A 63 -6.61 9.83 -7.23
C SER A 63 -6.45 8.93 -6.01
N ALA A 64 -6.76 7.64 -6.10
CA ALA A 64 -6.57 6.70 -5.00
C ALA A 64 -5.09 6.53 -4.61
N LEU A 65 -4.19 6.54 -5.60
CA LEU A 65 -2.74 6.51 -5.35
C LEU A 65 -2.26 7.80 -4.69
N THR A 66 -2.77 8.95 -5.14
CA THR A 66 -2.46 10.25 -4.54
C THR A 66 -2.95 10.31 -3.09
N ASP A 67 -4.17 9.87 -2.83
CA ASP A 67 -4.74 9.82 -1.48
C ASP A 67 -3.96 8.84 -0.59
N ALA A 68 -3.54 7.69 -1.11
CA ALA A 68 -2.71 6.74 -0.37
C ALA A 68 -1.35 7.36 0.03
N CYS A 69 -0.70 8.11 -0.86
CA CYS A 69 0.53 8.84 -0.54
C CYS A 69 0.30 9.89 0.54
N LYS A 70 -0.82 10.63 0.46
CA LYS A 70 -1.19 11.62 1.46
C LYS A 70 -1.41 11.00 2.82
N VAL A 71 -2.23 9.95 2.91
CA VAL A 71 -2.51 9.23 4.16
C VAL A 71 -1.23 8.64 4.76
N LEU A 72 -0.36 8.06 3.93
CA LEU A 72 0.94 7.55 4.37
C LEU A 72 1.81 8.69 4.93
N GLY A 73 1.86 9.83 4.25
CA GLY A 73 2.60 11.00 4.70
C GLY A 73 2.08 11.55 6.03
N GLU A 74 0.77 11.66 6.19
CA GLU A 74 0.11 12.09 7.43
C GLU A 74 0.44 11.14 8.59
N ALA A 75 0.31 9.82 8.36
CA ALA A 75 0.61 8.81 9.39
C ALA A 75 2.09 8.83 9.82
N ILE A 76 3.01 9.09 8.90
CA ILE A 76 4.44 9.23 9.22
C ILE A 76 4.71 10.54 9.97
N ALA A 77 4.06 11.64 9.57
CA ALA A 77 4.22 12.94 10.22
C ALA A 77 3.69 12.98 11.66
N GLU A 78 2.74 12.12 12.01
CA GLU A 78 2.25 11.95 13.39
C GLU A 78 3.31 11.32 14.32
N GLN A 79 4.32 10.68 13.75
CA GLN A 79 5.39 10.04 14.51
C GLN A 79 6.59 11.00 14.68
N PRO A 80 7.29 10.97 15.81
CA PRO A 80 8.41 11.90 16.09
C PRO A 80 9.74 11.50 15.42
N TYR A 81 9.70 10.72 14.33
CA TYR A 81 10.90 10.21 13.68
C TYR A 81 11.53 11.20 12.71
N PHE A 82 10.70 12.04 12.08
CA PHE A 82 11.16 13.01 11.09
C PHE A 82 10.71 14.42 11.49
N LYS A 83 11.51 15.41 11.13
CA LYS A 83 11.17 16.83 11.35
C LYS A 83 10.18 17.35 10.32
N ASP A 84 10.25 16.80 9.09
CA ASP A 84 9.39 17.23 7.99
C ASP A 84 9.06 16.06 7.05
N VAL A 85 7.81 16.03 6.59
CA VAL A 85 7.31 15.03 5.65
C VAL A 85 6.66 15.76 4.48
N ARG A 86 7.17 15.52 3.27
CA ARG A 86 6.74 16.19 2.03
C ARG A 86 6.07 15.23 1.08
N LEU A 87 5.27 15.74 0.17
CA LEU A 87 4.69 14.97 -0.93
C LEU A 87 5.35 15.40 -2.24
N TYR A 88 5.73 14.42 -3.05
CA TYR A 88 6.24 14.65 -4.41
C TYR A 88 5.09 14.48 -5.40
N HIS A 89 4.88 15.47 -6.26
CA HIS A 89 3.70 15.53 -7.13
C HIS A 89 4.00 15.17 -8.59
N GLU A 90 5.28 15.09 -8.95
CA GLU A 90 5.66 14.75 -10.32
C GLU A 90 5.63 13.25 -10.58
N PRO A 91 5.25 12.81 -11.78
CA PRO A 91 5.23 11.39 -12.14
C PRO A 91 6.66 10.83 -12.20
N THR A 92 6.85 9.69 -11.55
CA THR A 92 8.16 9.00 -11.53
C THR A 92 8.22 7.79 -12.46
N ARG A 93 7.07 7.26 -12.90
CA ARG A 93 6.96 6.12 -13.78
C ARG A 93 6.67 6.54 -15.22
N LEU A 94 7.44 5.96 -16.17
CA LEU A 94 7.25 6.15 -17.61
C LEU A 94 6.53 4.97 -18.27
N ASP A 95 6.42 3.84 -17.59
CA ASP A 95 5.71 2.65 -18.08
C ASP A 95 4.28 2.59 -17.51
N SER A 96 3.45 1.73 -18.09
CA SER A 96 2.06 1.50 -17.69
C SER A 96 1.82 0.13 -17.04
N LEU A 97 2.88 -0.53 -16.59
CA LEU A 97 2.81 -1.88 -16.04
C LEU A 97 2.39 -1.84 -14.55
N PHE A 98 1.10 -1.77 -14.28
CA PHE A 98 0.54 -1.66 -12.93
C PHE A 98 0.86 -2.86 -12.01
N PHE A 99 1.10 -4.05 -12.56
CA PHE A 99 1.41 -5.26 -11.80
C PHE A 99 2.88 -5.36 -11.38
N THR A 100 3.75 -4.45 -11.85
CA THR A 100 5.16 -4.42 -11.48
C THR A 100 5.47 -3.33 -10.47
N ASP A 101 6.36 -3.63 -9.54
CA ASP A 101 6.88 -2.70 -8.55
C ASP A 101 8.28 -2.24 -8.94
N THR A 102 8.37 -1.35 -9.93
CA THR A 102 9.64 -0.82 -10.43
C THR A 102 10.36 0.00 -9.36
N LYS A 103 11.67 -0.21 -9.24
CA LYS A 103 12.52 0.57 -8.34
C LYS A 103 12.86 1.93 -8.97
N LEU A 104 12.98 2.95 -8.13
CA LEU A 104 13.61 4.20 -8.53
C LEU A 104 15.10 3.96 -8.82
N THR A 105 15.60 4.57 -9.88
CA THR A 105 17.04 4.59 -10.19
C THR A 105 17.79 5.52 -9.26
N SER A 106 19.10 5.35 -9.11
CA SER A 106 19.91 6.24 -8.27
C SER A 106 19.79 7.71 -8.69
N SER A 107 19.77 7.98 -10.00
CA SER A 107 19.60 9.34 -10.51
C SER A 107 18.23 9.94 -10.19
N GLN A 108 17.16 9.12 -10.24
CA GLN A 108 15.83 9.59 -9.81
C GLN A 108 15.81 9.89 -8.32
N VAL A 109 16.43 9.05 -7.49
CA VAL A 109 16.51 9.28 -6.04
C VAL A 109 17.24 10.58 -5.74
N GLU A 110 18.38 10.83 -6.39
CA GLU A 110 19.15 12.06 -6.23
C GLU A 110 18.35 13.29 -6.66
N SER A 111 17.76 13.26 -7.87
CA SER A 111 16.96 14.38 -8.39
C SER A 111 15.75 14.70 -7.49
N ILE A 112 14.99 13.69 -7.09
CA ILE A 112 13.82 13.89 -6.22
C ILE A 112 14.23 14.47 -4.87
N CYS A 113 15.30 13.97 -4.26
CA CYS A 113 15.78 14.50 -2.99
C CYS A 113 16.28 15.94 -3.13
N GLU A 114 17.00 16.27 -4.21
CA GLU A 114 17.47 17.62 -4.49
C GLU A 114 16.31 18.60 -4.72
N GLU A 115 15.36 18.23 -5.58
CA GLU A 115 14.19 19.06 -5.90
C GLU A 115 13.27 19.29 -4.70
N SER A 116 13.07 18.26 -3.89
CA SER A 116 12.21 18.31 -2.71
C SER A 116 12.91 18.85 -1.46
N GLY A 117 14.25 18.90 -1.45
CA GLY A 117 15.05 19.21 -0.27
C GLY A 117 14.89 18.16 0.83
N ALA A 118 14.71 16.89 0.46
CA ALA A 118 14.56 15.79 1.38
C ALA A 118 15.84 14.94 1.49
N ASP A 119 16.04 14.32 2.65
CA ASP A 119 17.19 13.45 2.92
C ASP A 119 16.93 12.00 2.48
N ALA A 120 15.64 11.62 2.37
CA ALA A 120 15.24 10.28 2.01
C ALA A 120 13.87 10.25 1.31
N ILE A 121 13.60 9.13 0.63
CA ILE A 121 12.33 8.87 -0.07
C ILE A 121 11.66 7.66 0.56
N ILE A 122 10.34 7.77 0.73
CA ILE A 122 9.45 6.63 0.96
C ILE A 122 8.49 6.58 -0.23
N SER A 123 8.53 5.51 -1.02
CA SER A 123 7.72 5.40 -2.23
C SER A 123 6.69 4.28 -2.11
N ILE A 124 5.47 4.55 -2.57
CA ILE A 124 4.50 3.50 -2.89
C ILE A 124 4.87 2.96 -4.28
N ALA A 125 5.46 1.76 -4.32
CA ALA A 125 5.92 1.14 -5.56
C ALA A 125 4.83 0.34 -6.26
N ARG A 126 3.85 -0.16 -5.50
CA ARG A 126 2.67 -0.87 -6.01
C ARG A 126 1.54 -0.80 -5.00
N LEU A 127 0.33 -0.61 -5.49
CA LEU A 127 -0.91 -0.74 -4.72
C LEU A 127 -1.93 -1.44 -5.60
N LEU A 128 -2.43 -2.59 -5.17
CA LEU A 128 -3.43 -3.39 -5.87
C LEU A 128 -4.56 -3.75 -4.92
N PHE A 129 -5.78 -3.74 -5.45
CA PHE A 129 -6.94 -4.29 -4.78
C PHE A 129 -7.51 -5.44 -5.62
N ASN A 130 -7.78 -6.56 -4.97
CA ASN A 130 -8.46 -7.70 -5.56
C ASN A 130 -9.77 -7.93 -4.80
N LEU A 131 -10.85 -8.07 -5.54
CA LEU A 131 -12.14 -8.44 -4.98
C LEU A 131 -12.31 -9.95 -5.13
N LYS A 132 -12.47 -10.66 -4.03
CA LYS A 132 -12.77 -12.08 -4.00
C LYS A 132 -14.21 -12.27 -3.56
N LYS A 133 -15.01 -12.95 -4.37
CA LYS A 133 -16.37 -13.30 -4.03
C LYS A 133 -16.44 -14.79 -3.78
N ASP A 134 -16.78 -15.17 -2.56
CA ASP A 134 -17.08 -16.55 -2.19
C ASP A 134 -18.60 -16.72 -2.12
N VAL A 135 -19.12 -17.76 -2.76
CA VAL A 135 -20.55 -18.09 -2.77
C VAL A 135 -20.73 -19.41 -2.07
N TYR A 136 -21.51 -19.40 -1.01
CA TYR A 136 -21.80 -20.59 -0.20
C TYR A 136 -23.25 -21.03 -0.41
N PRO A 137 -23.53 -22.29 -0.81
CA PRO A 137 -24.88 -22.79 -0.88
C PRO A 137 -25.46 -23.02 0.53
N LEU A 138 -26.65 -22.47 0.78
CA LEU A 138 -27.37 -22.65 2.05
C LEU A 138 -28.42 -23.82 2.00
N GLY A 139 -28.55 -24.49 0.88
CA GLY A 139 -29.63 -25.47 0.63
C GLY A 139 -30.87 -24.82 0.03
N GLU A 140 -31.83 -25.63 -0.46
CA GLU A 140 -33.10 -25.21 -1.07
C GLU A 140 -32.98 -24.11 -2.17
N GLY A 141 -31.82 -24.05 -2.85
CA GLY A 141 -31.60 -23.07 -3.92
C GLY A 141 -31.11 -21.66 -3.46
N TYR A 142 -30.91 -21.47 -2.17
CA TYR A 142 -30.37 -20.24 -1.61
C TYR A 142 -28.85 -20.25 -1.57
N THR A 143 -28.24 -19.11 -1.87
CA THR A 143 -26.80 -18.89 -1.77
C THR A 143 -26.53 -17.63 -0.97
N VAL A 144 -25.47 -17.65 -0.15
CA VAL A 144 -24.92 -16.47 0.51
C VAL A 144 -23.59 -16.13 -0.15
N GLY A 145 -23.44 -14.88 -0.56
CA GLY A 145 -22.18 -14.35 -1.07
C GLY A 145 -21.46 -13.57 0.01
N ALA A 146 -20.18 -13.90 0.24
CA ALA A 146 -19.26 -13.06 0.98
C ALA A 146 -18.32 -12.36 -0.01
N MET A 147 -18.06 -11.07 0.19
CA MET A 147 -17.05 -10.33 -0.57
C MET A 147 -15.89 -10.03 0.36
N GLU A 148 -14.70 -10.39 -0.10
CA GLU A 148 -13.43 -10.10 0.56
C GLU A 148 -12.61 -9.18 -0.34
N VAL A 149 -12.12 -8.09 0.21
CA VAL A 149 -11.20 -7.19 -0.48
C VAL A 149 -9.79 -7.54 -0.01
N GLN A 150 -8.98 -8.01 -0.92
CA GLN A 150 -7.55 -8.25 -0.66
C GLN A 150 -6.74 -7.09 -1.19
N SER A 151 -5.93 -6.49 -0.34
CA SER A 151 -5.01 -5.43 -0.73
C SER A 151 -3.58 -5.93 -0.76
N THR A 152 -2.79 -5.40 -1.68
CA THR A 152 -1.33 -5.62 -1.72
C THR A 152 -0.66 -4.28 -1.92
N ALA A 153 0.16 -3.88 -0.96
CA ALA A 153 0.98 -2.68 -1.05
C ALA A 153 2.47 -3.06 -1.01
N VAL A 154 3.27 -2.40 -1.85
CA VAL A 154 4.73 -2.49 -1.80
C VAL A 154 5.27 -1.08 -1.58
N ILE A 155 5.95 -0.90 -0.46
CA ILE A 155 6.58 0.36 -0.06
C ILE A 155 8.09 0.18 -0.08
N ARG A 156 8.83 1.16 -0.59
CA ARG A 156 10.28 1.16 -0.65
C ARG A 156 10.85 2.43 -0.07
N ALA A 157 11.98 2.29 0.63
CA ALA A 157 12.72 3.41 1.17
C ALA A 157 14.06 3.57 0.46
N TYR A 158 14.45 4.82 0.19
CA TYR A 158 15.70 5.17 -0.49
C TYR A 158 16.41 6.31 0.22
N ILE A 159 17.73 6.30 0.12
CA ILE A 159 18.59 7.46 0.45
C ILE A 159 19.53 7.73 -0.72
N PRO A 160 19.86 9.00 -0.99
CA PRO A 160 20.86 9.36 -2.01
C PRO A 160 22.20 8.67 -1.77
N GLY A 161 22.89 8.34 -2.87
CA GLY A 161 24.20 7.68 -2.83
C GLY A 161 24.14 6.16 -2.60
N ARG A 162 22.96 5.55 -2.53
CA ARG A 162 22.81 4.08 -2.52
C ARG A 162 22.15 3.60 -3.81
N SER A 163 22.71 2.57 -4.43
CA SER A 163 22.21 2.00 -5.69
C SER A 163 20.95 1.14 -5.52
N ASN A 164 20.62 0.74 -4.32
CA ASN A 164 19.45 -0.09 -4.01
C ASN A 164 18.57 0.57 -2.96
N SER A 165 17.28 0.20 -2.95
CA SER A 165 16.40 0.57 -1.85
C SER A 165 16.98 0.07 -0.51
N MET A 166 16.85 0.86 0.53
CA MET A 166 17.26 0.49 1.88
C MET A 166 16.45 -0.68 2.41
N ALA A 167 15.14 -0.63 2.13
CA ALA A 167 14.19 -1.64 2.55
C ALA A 167 13.03 -1.73 1.58
N THR A 168 12.35 -2.86 1.59
CA THR A 168 11.11 -3.10 0.86
C THR A 168 10.16 -3.78 1.82
N VAL A 169 9.02 -3.16 2.07
CA VAL A 169 7.93 -3.73 2.86
C VAL A 169 6.82 -4.15 1.91
N SER A 170 6.39 -5.38 2.01
CA SER A 170 5.25 -5.91 1.26
C SER A 170 4.18 -6.33 2.25
N MET A 171 3.04 -5.67 2.20
CA MET A 171 1.87 -5.99 3.00
C MET A 171 0.83 -6.64 2.11
N LYS A 172 0.22 -7.70 2.63
CA LYS A 172 -0.90 -8.39 2.00
C LYS A 172 -1.92 -8.67 3.10
N ASP A 173 -3.11 -8.15 2.90
CA ASP A 173 -4.26 -8.37 3.79
C ASP A 173 -5.38 -9.04 3.01
#